data_1349f30f6f69000afabe95f7954b24b7
#
_entry.id   1349f30f6f69000afabe95f7954b24b7
#
_cell.length_a   1.000
_cell.length_b   1.000
_cell.length_c   1.000
_cell.angle_alpha   90.00
_cell.angle_beta   90.00
_cell.angle_gamma   90.00
#
_symmetry.space_group_name_H-M   'P 1'
#
loop_
_entity.id
_entity.type
_entity.pdbx_description
1 polymer ?
#
loop_
_entity_poly.entity_id
_entity_poly.type
_entity_poly.pdbx_seq_one_letter_code
_entity_poly.pdbx_strand_id
1 'polypeptide(L)'
;MMFACALFVWNLMAQAPAAARSPNLAEAWNGAEIAWRDVGPGIREATRTGKPLVMVFHAEWCKACRRYREVWKDPAVVAGSRNFVMVLVDVDQRPQDNGAFSPDGTYVPRTIFYSAEGDVMKHVRGKDPEFPHTIDIDDPTELRTLMEKAAGGTAPGPEPERRASN
;
A
#
# COMPACT_ATOMS: atom_id res chain seq x y z
N MET A 1 54.84 33.95 9.80
CA MET A 1 53.92 33.37 8.79
C MET A 1 53.56 31.99 9.25
N MET A 2 52.39 31.86 9.90
CA MET A 2 51.86 30.56 10.38
C MET A 2 50.68 30.18 9.51
N PHE A 3 50.81 29.10 8.74
CA PHE A 3 49.72 28.54 7.96
C PHE A 3 48.89 27.59 8.85
N ALA A 4 47.67 27.97 9.16
CA ALA A 4 46.71 27.10 9.82
C ALA A 4 46.08 26.17 8.77
N CYS A 5 46.36 24.84 8.91
CA CYS A 5 45.74 23.80 8.08
C CYS A 5 44.41 23.42 8.69
N ALA A 6 43.31 23.88 8.09
CA ALA A 6 41.96 23.48 8.50
C ALA A 6 41.64 22.09 7.94
N LEU A 7 41.60 21.09 8.82
CA LEU A 7 41.13 19.72 8.50
C LEU A 7 39.63 19.74 8.34
N PHE A 8 39.14 19.66 7.13
CA PHE A 8 37.73 19.43 6.79
C PHE A 8 37.40 17.96 7.06
N VAL A 9 36.80 17.67 8.22
CA VAL A 9 36.26 16.36 8.51
C VAL A 9 34.95 16.23 7.76
N TRP A 10 34.96 15.54 6.62
CA TRP A 10 33.76 15.18 5.87
C TRP A 10 33.07 14.05 6.61
N ASN A 11 32.00 14.42 7.30
CA ASN A 11 31.13 13.45 8.00
C ASN A 11 30.36 12.63 6.97
N LEU A 12 30.89 11.45 6.65
CA LEU A 12 30.24 10.47 5.78
C LEU A 12 29.08 9.86 6.56
N MET A 13 27.89 10.49 6.55
CA MET A 13 26.67 9.83 7.00
C MET A 13 26.41 8.65 6.08
N ALA A 14 26.70 7.46 6.58
CA ALA A 14 26.33 6.21 5.94
C ALA A 14 24.80 6.16 5.87
N GLN A 15 24.24 6.45 4.69
CA GLN A 15 22.84 6.20 4.39
C GLN A 15 22.69 4.68 4.39
N ALA A 16 21.93 4.17 5.39
CA ALA A 16 21.52 2.78 5.38
C ALA A 16 20.82 2.48 4.04
N PRO A 17 21.19 1.42 3.32
CA PRO A 17 20.54 1.08 2.07
C PRO A 17 19.06 0.88 2.34
N ALA A 18 18.20 1.65 1.67
CA ALA A 18 16.78 1.36 1.62
C ALA A 18 16.65 -0.10 1.15
N ALA A 19 16.02 -0.94 1.97
CA ALA A 19 15.82 -2.35 1.64
C ALA A 19 15.21 -2.42 0.24
N ALA A 20 16.00 -2.91 -0.71
CA ALA A 20 15.61 -2.98 -2.10
C ALA A 20 14.40 -3.92 -2.19
N ARG A 21 13.24 -3.36 -2.55
CA ARG A 21 12.06 -4.14 -2.92
C ARG A 21 12.49 -5.11 -4.00
N SER A 22 12.13 -6.41 -3.86
CA SER A 22 12.32 -7.37 -4.94
C SER A 22 11.70 -6.79 -6.20
N PRO A 23 12.44 -6.48 -7.27
CA PRO A 23 11.94 -5.73 -8.41
C PRO A 23 10.71 -6.38 -9.07
N ASN A 24 10.52 -7.68 -8.87
CA ASN A 24 9.45 -8.46 -9.47
C ASN A 24 8.13 -8.47 -8.67
N LEU A 25 8.13 -8.06 -7.38
CA LEU A 25 6.91 -8.15 -6.55
C LEU A 25 5.84 -7.17 -7.01
N ALA A 26 6.17 -5.90 -7.09
CA ALA A 26 5.23 -4.86 -7.54
C ALA A 26 4.74 -5.14 -8.97
N GLU A 27 5.63 -5.59 -9.86
CA GLU A 27 5.30 -5.96 -11.24
C GLU A 27 4.25 -7.06 -11.29
N ALA A 28 4.41 -8.12 -10.48
CA ALA A 28 3.44 -9.22 -10.40
C ALA A 28 2.06 -8.77 -9.90
N TRP A 29 1.98 -7.63 -9.19
CA TRP A 29 0.76 -7.01 -8.67
C TRP A 29 0.35 -5.74 -9.44
N ASN A 30 0.55 -5.74 -10.75
CA ASN A 30 0.21 -4.62 -11.64
C ASN A 30 0.93 -3.30 -11.27
N GLY A 31 2.20 -3.38 -10.90
CA GLY A 31 3.01 -2.23 -10.50
C GLY A 31 3.25 -1.20 -11.61
N ALA A 32 2.92 -1.52 -12.87
CA ALA A 32 2.94 -0.57 -13.96
C ALA A 32 1.83 0.49 -13.83
N GLU A 33 0.69 0.13 -13.23
CA GLU A 33 -0.49 0.99 -13.11
C GLU A 33 -0.81 1.36 -11.67
N ILE A 34 -0.43 0.52 -10.70
CA ILE A 34 -0.66 0.75 -9.26
C ILE A 34 0.66 1.07 -8.57
N ALA A 35 0.73 2.24 -7.96
CA ALA A 35 1.92 2.70 -7.27
C ALA A 35 2.04 2.09 -5.87
N TRP A 36 2.58 0.87 -5.79
CA TRP A 36 2.79 0.17 -4.54
C TRP A 36 3.91 0.79 -3.68
N ARG A 37 3.72 0.78 -2.37
CA ARG A 37 4.68 1.24 -1.34
C ARG A 37 5.07 0.09 -0.43
N ASP A 38 6.21 0.23 0.22
CA ASP A 38 6.52 -0.52 1.44
C ASP A 38 5.75 0.07 2.62
N VAL A 39 5.58 -0.70 3.71
CA VAL A 39 4.78 -0.32 4.88
C VAL A 39 5.17 1.05 5.45
N GLY A 40 6.44 1.25 5.83
CA GLY A 40 6.89 2.50 6.43
C GLY A 40 6.71 3.74 5.54
N PRO A 41 7.17 3.73 4.27
CA PRO A 41 6.90 4.79 3.31
C PRO A 41 5.41 5.04 3.07
N GLY A 42 4.61 3.98 2.97
CA GLY A 42 3.15 4.09 2.77
C GLY A 42 2.44 4.79 3.93
N ILE A 43 2.73 4.40 5.16
CA ILE A 43 2.17 5.04 6.35
C ILE A 43 2.53 6.53 6.39
N ARG A 44 3.80 6.88 6.18
CA ARG A 44 4.22 8.30 6.15
C ARG A 44 3.52 9.09 5.04
N GLU A 45 3.33 8.49 3.87
CA GLU A 45 2.62 9.13 2.76
C GLU A 45 1.14 9.34 3.10
N ALA A 46 0.45 8.35 3.66
CA ALA A 46 -0.94 8.44 4.10
C ALA A 46 -1.13 9.58 5.11
N THR A 47 -0.33 9.60 6.18
CA THR A 47 -0.36 10.66 7.19
C THR A 47 -0.11 12.06 6.60
N ARG A 48 0.87 12.18 5.69
CA ARG A 48 1.22 13.46 5.08
C ARG A 48 0.17 13.97 4.10
N THR A 49 -0.50 13.06 3.38
CA THR A 49 -1.44 13.43 2.30
C THR A 49 -2.90 13.43 2.76
N GLY A 50 -3.20 12.87 3.95
CA GLY A 50 -4.58 12.66 4.41
C GLY A 50 -5.33 11.60 3.59
N LYS A 51 -4.63 10.80 2.77
CA LYS A 51 -5.24 9.72 2.00
C LYS A 51 -5.37 8.47 2.86
N PRO A 52 -6.50 7.75 2.75
CA PRO A 52 -6.62 6.43 3.37
C PRO A 52 -5.61 5.45 2.75
N LEU A 53 -5.30 4.39 3.51
CA LEU A 53 -4.30 3.39 3.17
C LEU A 53 -4.97 2.05 2.87
N VAL A 54 -4.50 1.36 1.86
CA VAL A 54 -4.86 -0.03 1.58
C VAL A 54 -3.62 -0.89 1.69
N MET A 55 -3.65 -1.87 2.59
CA MET A 55 -2.58 -2.88 2.72
C MET A 55 -3.04 -4.22 2.16
N VAL A 56 -2.27 -4.76 1.22
CA VAL A 56 -2.49 -6.08 0.64
C VAL A 56 -1.38 -7.01 1.11
N PHE A 57 -1.78 -8.08 1.81
CA PHE A 57 -0.88 -9.10 2.34
C PHE A 57 -0.93 -10.35 1.46
N HIS A 58 0.22 -10.84 1.07
CA HIS A 58 0.35 -12.03 0.22
C HIS A 58 1.59 -12.85 0.57
N ALA A 59 1.67 -14.05 -0.02
CA ALA A 59 2.87 -14.89 -0.04
C ALA A 59 3.05 -15.52 -1.42
N GLU A 60 4.29 -15.83 -1.81
CA GLU A 60 4.55 -16.44 -3.12
C GLU A 60 4.02 -17.89 -3.22
N TRP A 61 4.01 -18.66 -2.13
CA TRP A 61 3.44 -20.01 -2.06
C TRP A 61 1.91 -20.02 -2.11
N CYS A 62 1.24 -18.90 -1.86
CA CYS A 62 -0.21 -18.79 -1.74
C CYS A 62 -0.89 -18.85 -3.13
N LYS A 63 -1.58 -19.96 -3.43
CA LYS A 63 -2.30 -20.15 -4.70
C LYS A 63 -3.43 -19.13 -4.90
N ALA A 64 -4.18 -18.82 -3.83
CA ALA A 64 -5.24 -17.81 -3.85
C ALA A 64 -4.68 -16.41 -4.15
N CYS A 65 -3.51 -16.07 -3.60
CA CYS A 65 -2.85 -14.79 -3.86
C CYS A 65 -2.49 -14.62 -5.34
N ARG A 66 -2.05 -15.69 -6.01
CA ARG A 66 -1.74 -15.64 -7.46
C ARG A 66 -2.98 -15.37 -8.30
N ARG A 67 -4.15 -15.91 -7.91
CA ARG A 67 -5.43 -15.60 -8.58
C ARG A 67 -5.85 -14.15 -8.30
N TYR A 68 -5.73 -13.72 -7.05
CA TYR A 68 -6.09 -12.38 -6.61
C TYR A 68 -5.29 -11.27 -7.32
N ARG A 69 -4.09 -11.55 -7.82
CA ARG A 69 -3.31 -10.61 -8.66
C ARG A 69 -4.08 -10.15 -9.91
N GLU A 70 -4.92 -11.01 -10.47
CA GLU A 70 -5.70 -10.68 -11.68
C GLU A 70 -6.79 -9.63 -11.39
N VAL A 71 -7.37 -9.66 -10.19
CA VAL A 71 -8.35 -8.66 -9.74
C VAL A 71 -7.77 -7.24 -9.75
N TRP A 72 -6.48 -7.10 -9.45
CA TRP A 72 -5.77 -5.82 -9.45
C TRP A 72 -5.44 -5.28 -10.85
N LYS A 73 -5.76 -6.02 -11.91
CA LYS A 73 -5.66 -5.56 -13.31
C LYS A 73 -6.98 -4.97 -13.83
N ASP A 74 -8.07 -5.09 -13.10
CA ASP A 74 -9.35 -4.50 -13.48
C ASP A 74 -9.23 -2.98 -13.59
N PRO A 75 -9.67 -2.35 -14.69
CA PRO A 75 -9.50 -0.91 -14.90
C PRO A 75 -10.17 -0.04 -13.84
N ALA A 76 -11.29 -0.49 -13.26
CA ALA A 76 -11.99 0.27 -12.21
C ALA A 76 -11.26 0.15 -10.87
N VAL A 77 -10.65 -1.02 -10.56
CA VAL A 77 -9.76 -1.21 -9.40
C VAL A 77 -8.52 -0.32 -9.53
N VAL A 78 -7.90 -0.30 -10.71
CA VAL A 78 -6.75 0.58 -11.00
C VAL A 78 -7.13 2.04 -10.83
N ALA A 79 -8.27 2.47 -11.37
CA ALA A 79 -8.75 3.84 -11.19
C ALA A 79 -9.03 4.16 -9.72
N GLY A 80 -9.69 3.25 -9.00
CA GLY A 80 -10.00 3.37 -7.58
C GLY A 80 -8.76 3.46 -6.70
N SER A 81 -7.68 2.73 -7.04
CA SER A 81 -6.43 2.71 -6.26
C SER A 81 -5.77 4.09 -6.10
N ARG A 82 -6.05 5.03 -7.00
CA ARG A 82 -5.51 6.40 -6.96
C ARG A 82 -6.04 7.23 -5.78
N ASN A 83 -7.16 6.81 -5.18
CA ASN A 83 -7.74 7.46 -4.01
C ASN A 83 -7.04 7.04 -2.70
N PHE A 84 -6.15 6.06 -2.75
CA PHE A 84 -5.47 5.47 -1.61
C PHE A 84 -3.96 5.56 -1.73
N VAL A 85 -3.30 5.39 -0.59
CA VAL A 85 -1.90 4.95 -0.57
C VAL A 85 -1.90 3.43 -0.57
N MET A 86 -1.33 2.83 -1.61
CA MET A 86 -1.33 1.39 -1.82
C MET A 86 -0.06 0.77 -1.22
N VAL A 87 -0.20 -0.21 -0.33
CA VAL A 87 0.91 -0.93 0.31
C VAL A 87 0.82 -2.41 0.01
N LEU A 88 1.92 -3.00 -0.42
CA LEU A 88 2.03 -4.43 -0.69
C LEU A 88 2.99 -5.07 0.31
N VAL A 89 2.53 -6.13 1.00
CA VAL A 89 3.27 -6.81 2.06
C VAL A 89 3.46 -8.28 1.71
N ASP A 90 4.70 -8.68 1.47
CA ASP A 90 5.08 -10.08 1.44
C ASP A 90 5.26 -10.57 2.88
N VAL A 91 4.40 -11.48 3.33
CA VAL A 91 4.37 -11.91 4.73
C VAL A 91 5.60 -12.72 5.15
N ASP A 92 6.28 -13.36 4.20
CA ASP A 92 7.50 -14.11 4.47
C ASP A 92 8.71 -13.18 4.62
N GLN A 93 8.75 -12.09 3.85
CA GLN A 93 9.81 -11.08 3.93
C GLN A 93 9.56 -10.06 5.05
N ARG A 94 8.31 -9.88 5.48
CA ARG A 94 7.88 -8.88 6.47
C ARG A 94 7.03 -9.51 7.59
N PRO A 95 7.53 -10.52 8.32
CA PRO A 95 6.74 -11.21 9.34
C PRO A 95 6.33 -10.29 10.51
N GLN A 96 7.14 -9.27 10.87
CA GLN A 96 6.78 -8.30 11.89
C GLN A 96 5.61 -7.41 11.45
N ASP A 97 5.64 -6.90 10.20
CA ASP A 97 4.55 -6.11 9.64
C ASP A 97 3.28 -6.97 9.51
N ASN A 98 3.44 -8.25 9.07
CA ASN A 98 2.32 -9.19 9.02
C ASN A 98 1.62 -9.36 10.38
N GLY A 99 2.38 -9.47 11.47
CA GLY A 99 1.85 -9.57 12.83
C GLY A 99 1.26 -8.25 13.34
N ALA A 100 1.93 -7.13 13.09
CA ALA A 100 1.52 -5.82 13.59
C ALA A 100 0.20 -5.32 12.96
N PHE A 101 -0.06 -5.66 11.69
CA PHE A 101 -1.25 -5.25 10.94
C PHE A 101 -2.22 -6.43 10.73
N SER A 102 -2.55 -7.15 11.80
CA SER A 102 -3.40 -8.35 11.80
C SER A 102 -4.56 -8.23 12.79
N PRO A 103 -5.62 -7.47 12.45
CA PRO A 103 -6.73 -7.26 13.38
C PRO A 103 -7.55 -8.53 13.67
N ASP A 104 -7.48 -9.53 12.79
CA ASP A 104 -8.28 -10.76 12.83
C ASP A 104 -7.51 -12.03 12.44
N GLY A 105 -6.18 -11.94 12.30
CA GLY A 105 -5.31 -13.07 11.96
C GLY A 105 -4.31 -12.77 10.84
N THR A 106 -3.41 -13.74 10.58
CA THR A 106 -2.28 -13.59 9.63
C THR A 106 -2.47 -14.37 8.32
N TYR A 107 -3.70 -14.79 8.00
CA TYR A 107 -4.03 -15.49 6.76
C TYR A 107 -3.74 -14.64 5.49
N VAL A 108 -3.60 -15.27 4.34
CA VAL A 108 -3.40 -14.62 3.04
C VAL A 108 -4.29 -15.26 1.96
N PRO A 109 -4.79 -14.47 0.98
CA PRO A 109 -4.62 -13.03 0.84
C PRO A 109 -5.48 -12.23 1.84
N ARG A 110 -5.00 -11.07 2.26
CA ARG A 110 -5.79 -10.09 3.03
C ARG A 110 -5.68 -8.72 2.38
N THR A 111 -6.80 -7.99 2.35
CA THR A 111 -6.83 -6.58 1.96
C THR A 111 -7.51 -5.78 3.07
N ILE A 112 -6.76 -4.93 3.73
CA ILE A 112 -7.21 -4.17 4.89
C ILE A 112 -7.19 -2.68 4.55
N PHE A 113 -8.29 -2.00 4.85
CA PHE A 113 -8.44 -0.57 4.65
C PHE A 113 -8.22 0.16 5.97
N TYR A 114 -7.39 1.19 5.95
CA TYR A 114 -7.07 2.05 7.08
C TYR A 114 -7.41 3.50 6.76
N SER A 115 -7.82 4.26 7.77
CA SER A 115 -7.90 5.71 7.66
C SER A 115 -6.51 6.34 7.49
N ALA A 116 -6.44 7.62 7.18
CA ALA A 116 -5.17 8.35 7.09
C ALA A 116 -4.43 8.42 8.44
N GLU A 117 -5.17 8.29 9.54
CA GLU A 117 -4.68 8.27 10.93
C GLU A 117 -4.14 6.89 11.33
N GLY A 118 -4.42 5.86 10.53
CA GLY A 118 -3.95 4.48 10.75
C GLY A 118 -4.96 3.57 11.44
N ASP A 119 -6.21 4.01 11.61
CA ASP A 119 -7.27 3.19 12.18
C ASP A 119 -7.87 2.22 11.15
N VAL A 120 -8.09 0.96 11.53
CA VAL A 120 -8.75 -0.02 10.68
C VAL A 120 -10.20 0.42 10.40
N MET A 121 -10.57 0.51 9.12
CA MET A 121 -11.95 0.77 8.70
C MET A 121 -12.81 -0.49 8.85
N LYS A 122 -13.23 -0.81 10.07
CA LYS A 122 -13.95 -2.05 10.44
C LYS A 122 -15.22 -2.33 9.61
N HIS A 123 -15.83 -1.27 9.04
CA HIS A 123 -17.02 -1.37 8.20
C HIS A 123 -16.68 -1.70 6.74
N VAL A 124 -15.39 -1.65 6.33
CA VAL A 124 -14.90 -1.97 4.99
C VAL A 124 -14.24 -3.34 5.02
N ARG A 125 -15.06 -4.37 4.84
CA ARG A 125 -14.64 -5.78 4.91
C ARG A 125 -15.42 -6.63 3.92
N GLY A 126 -14.85 -7.77 3.53
CA GLY A 126 -15.49 -8.75 2.67
C GLY A 126 -16.65 -9.48 3.35
N LYS A 127 -17.24 -10.39 2.61
CA LYS A 127 -18.45 -11.11 2.99
C LYS A 127 -18.18 -12.30 3.89
N ASP A 128 -16.95 -12.83 3.89
CA ASP A 128 -16.58 -14.00 4.69
C ASP A 128 -16.49 -13.61 6.18
N PRO A 129 -17.29 -14.20 7.06
CA PRO A 129 -17.27 -13.87 8.48
C PRO A 129 -16.04 -14.42 9.21
N GLU A 130 -15.43 -15.50 8.72
CA GLU A 130 -14.23 -16.11 9.29
C GLU A 130 -12.96 -15.40 8.82
N PHE A 131 -12.95 -14.96 7.55
CA PHE A 131 -11.84 -14.27 6.92
C PHE A 131 -12.27 -12.92 6.34
N PRO A 132 -12.66 -11.95 7.19
CA PRO A 132 -13.35 -10.72 6.76
C PRO A 132 -12.49 -9.79 5.89
N HIS A 133 -11.18 -10.01 5.81
CA HIS A 133 -10.29 -9.27 4.92
C HIS A 133 -9.84 -10.09 3.70
N THR A 134 -10.33 -11.32 3.53
CA THR A 134 -10.28 -12.02 2.24
C THR A 134 -11.42 -11.51 1.36
N ILE A 135 -11.06 -10.87 0.27
CA ILE A 135 -12.00 -10.32 -0.73
C ILE A 135 -12.07 -11.32 -1.88
N ASP A 136 -13.14 -11.28 -2.68
CA ASP A 136 -13.27 -12.18 -3.82
C ASP A 136 -12.01 -12.16 -4.69
N ILE A 137 -11.37 -13.32 -4.83
CA ILE A 137 -10.07 -13.48 -5.47
C ILE A 137 -10.16 -13.63 -7.00
N ASP A 138 -11.36 -13.73 -7.53
CA ASP A 138 -11.61 -13.97 -8.95
C ASP A 138 -12.47 -12.88 -9.62
N ASP A 139 -13.32 -12.19 -8.81
CA ASP A 139 -14.21 -11.13 -9.31
C ASP A 139 -13.84 -9.79 -8.66
N PRO A 140 -13.52 -8.74 -9.45
CA PRO A 140 -13.18 -7.42 -8.94
C PRO A 140 -14.35 -6.65 -8.31
N THR A 141 -15.58 -7.11 -8.46
CA THR A 141 -16.79 -6.38 -8.04
C THR A 141 -16.81 -6.08 -6.55
N GLU A 142 -16.42 -7.05 -5.72
CA GLU A 142 -16.38 -6.84 -4.27
C GLU A 142 -15.30 -5.82 -3.89
N LEU A 143 -14.10 -5.95 -4.44
CA LEU A 143 -13.00 -5.01 -4.18
C LEU A 143 -13.37 -3.59 -4.61
N ARG A 144 -13.97 -3.40 -5.79
CA ARG A 144 -14.46 -2.09 -6.26
C ARG A 144 -15.45 -1.46 -5.28
N THR A 145 -16.45 -2.24 -4.86
CA THR A 145 -17.46 -1.79 -3.88
C THR A 145 -16.82 -1.36 -2.56
N LEU A 146 -15.84 -2.12 -2.07
CA LEU A 146 -15.14 -1.80 -0.83
C LEU A 146 -14.27 -0.54 -0.98
N MET A 147 -13.59 -0.37 -2.12
CA MET A 147 -12.83 0.85 -2.42
C MET A 147 -13.73 2.09 -2.49
N GLU A 148 -14.88 2.00 -3.15
CA GLU A 148 -15.87 3.08 -3.20
C GLU A 148 -16.36 3.44 -1.79
N LYS A 149 -16.70 2.44 -0.98
CA LYS A 149 -17.12 2.62 0.41
C LYS A 149 -16.05 3.25 1.28
N ALA A 150 -14.80 2.85 1.12
CA ALA A 150 -13.66 3.41 1.83
C ALA A 150 -13.34 4.85 1.40
N ALA A 151 -13.44 5.15 0.11
CA ALA A 151 -13.22 6.48 -0.45
C ALA A 151 -14.36 7.45 -0.12
N GLY A 152 -15.60 6.97 -0.03
CA GLY A 152 -16.78 7.78 0.31
C GLY A 152 -16.76 8.33 1.75
N GLY A 153 -15.91 7.78 2.62
CA GLY A 153 -15.60 8.34 3.94
C GLY A 153 -14.61 9.51 3.91
N THR A 154 -13.97 9.74 2.75
CA THR A 154 -13.02 10.84 2.53
C THR A 154 -13.56 11.68 1.37
N ALA A 155 -13.95 12.93 1.63
CA ALA A 155 -14.33 13.84 0.55
C ALA A 155 -13.17 13.95 -0.46
N PRO A 156 -13.40 13.90 -1.79
CA PRO A 156 -12.34 14.04 -2.78
C PRO A 156 -11.67 15.40 -2.56
N GLY A 157 -10.36 15.37 -2.29
CA GLY A 157 -9.55 16.58 -2.32
C GLY A 157 -9.67 17.26 -3.68
N PRO A 158 -9.58 18.61 -3.76
CA PRO A 158 -9.76 19.33 -5.01
C PRO A 158 -8.77 18.81 -6.06
N GLU A 159 -9.32 18.48 -7.22
CA GLU A 159 -8.56 18.09 -8.42
C GLU A 159 -7.57 19.22 -8.75
N PRO A 160 -6.28 18.93 -8.98
CA PRO A 160 -5.34 19.97 -9.38
C PRO A 160 -5.81 20.56 -10.71
N GLU A 161 -6.23 21.83 -10.69
CA GLU A 161 -6.58 22.60 -11.89
C GLU A 161 -5.46 22.45 -12.92
N ARG A 162 -5.79 21.82 -14.04
CA ARG A 162 -4.96 21.86 -15.23
C ARG A 162 -4.83 23.33 -15.64
N ARG A 163 -3.71 23.97 -15.33
CA ARG A 163 -3.37 25.26 -15.92
C ARG A 163 -3.38 25.09 -17.43
N ALA A 164 -4.43 25.64 -18.05
CA ALA A 164 -4.44 25.87 -19.47
C ALA A 164 -3.28 26.81 -19.77
N SER A 165 -2.23 26.27 -20.41
CA SER A 165 -1.19 27.10 -21.02
C SER A 165 -1.79 27.78 -22.24
N ASN A 166 -1.89 29.08 -22.12
CA ASN A 166 -2.20 29.98 -23.22
C ASN A 166 -0.89 30.37 -23.89
#